data_f0a863144c209fd4c306f01f2809d06a
#
_entry.id   f0a863144c209fd4c306f01f2809d06a
#
_cell.length_a   1.000
_cell.length_b   1.000
_cell.length_c   1.000
_cell.angle_alpha   90.00
_cell.angle_beta   90.00
_cell.angle_gamma   90.00
#
_symmetry.space_group_name_H-M   'P 1'
#
loop_
_entity.id
_entity.type
_entity.pdbx_description
1 polymer ?
#
loop_
_entity_poly.entity_id
_entity_poly.type
_entity_poly.pdbx_seq_one_letter_code
_entity_poly.pdbx_strand_id
1 'polypeptide(L)'
;MSVILEGKNEFLDQLEGKKEAASIAAMNIVTKGRLIVATKARKVFKPFPGGRVIAKTSGRTYYVFIPPYQATPPTPTNRSGLLAKSIVGGPVVKVGVGSWSGAVGTILYYAGYVEFGTKFMTKEPFLETGLRNSTEDIRALADLEWEKAWTQ
;
A
#
# COMPACT_ATOMS: atom_id res chain seq x y z
N MET A 1 -40.85 43.30 1.89
CA MET A 1 -39.41 43.60 2.01
C MET A 1 -38.64 42.39 1.51
N SER A 2 -38.07 42.42 0.33
CA SER A 2 -37.19 41.34 -0.16
C SER A 2 -35.74 41.74 0.11
N VAL A 3 -35.07 40.96 0.92
CA VAL A 3 -33.62 41.09 1.16
C VAL A 3 -32.90 40.40 0.03
N ILE A 4 -32.24 41.17 -0.85
CA ILE A 4 -31.38 40.66 -1.91
C ILE A 4 -29.98 40.49 -1.27
N LEU A 5 -29.54 39.24 -1.14
CA LEU A 5 -28.15 38.93 -0.75
C LEU A 5 -27.28 39.05 -2.00
N GLU A 6 -26.62 40.21 -2.17
CA GLU A 6 -25.55 40.35 -3.16
C GLU A 6 -24.33 39.49 -2.76
N GLY A 7 -23.72 38.82 -3.71
CA GLY A 7 -22.57 37.94 -3.49
C GLY A 7 -22.87 36.46 -3.30
N LYS A 8 -24.16 36.06 -3.29
CA LYS A 8 -24.54 34.63 -3.13
C LYS A 8 -23.96 33.74 -4.21
N ASN A 9 -23.96 34.18 -5.45
CA ASN A 9 -23.48 33.40 -6.60
C ASN A 9 -21.95 33.25 -6.54
N GLU A 10 -21.21 34.33 -6.26
CA GLU A 10 -19.75 34.29 -6.09
C GLU A 10 -19.34 33.38 -4.93
N PHE A 11 -20.09 33.41 -3.83
CA PHE A 11 -19.85 32.52 -2.69
C PHE A 11 -20.09 31.05 -3.04
N LEU A 12 -21.16 30.76 -3.80
CA LEU A 12 -21.47 29.40 -4.27
C LEU A 12 -20.40 28.88 -5.25
N ASP A 13 -19.94 29.71 -6.17
CA ASP A 13 -18.87 29.36 -7.11
C ASP A 13 -17.54 29.07 -6.39
N GLN A 14 -17.21 29.88 -5.37
CA GLN A 14 -16.04 29.63 -4.52
C GLN A 14 -16.17 28.32 -3.73
N LEU A 15 -17.34 28.02 -3.20
CA LEU A 15 -17.59 26.75 -2.51
C LEU A 15 -17.48 25.54 -3.43
N GLU A 16 -17.99 25.66 -4.66
CA GLU A 16 -17.86 24.59 -5.65
C GLU A 16 -16.41 24.37 -6.05
N GLY A 17 -15.63 25.42 -6.28
CA GLY A 17 -14.20 25.36 -6.54
C GLY A 17 -13.43 24.67 -5.39
N LYS A 18 -13.71 25.03 -4.15
CA LYS A 18 -13.10 24.39 -2.97
C LYS A 18 -13.48 22.91 -2.84
N LYS A 19 -14.72 22.55 -3.16
CA LYS A 19 -15.19 21.17 -3.19
C LYS A 19 -14.47 20.33 -4.25
N GLU A 20 -14.24 20.90 -5.42
CA GLU A 20 -13.48 20.21 -6.47
C GLU A 20 -12.02 20.06 -6.11
N ALA A 21 -11.36 21.10 -5.59
CA ALA A 21 -9.99 21.05 -5.11
C ALA A 21 -9.82 19.99 -4.00
N ALA A 22 -10.76 19.92 -3.05
CA ALA A 22 -10.77 18.90 -2.01
C ALA A 22 -10.91 17.47 -2.58
N SER A 23 -11.76 17.28 -3.60
CA SER A 23 -11.91 15.99 -4.27
C SER A 23 -10.63 15.55 -5.00
N ILE A 24 -9.95 16.48 -5.65
CA ILE A 24 -8.65 16.23 -6.30
C ILE A 24 -7.58 15.90 -5.26
N ALA A 25 -7.52 16.63 -4.15
CA ALA A 25 -6.60 16.33 -3.06
C ALA A 25 -6.83 14.92 -2.51
N ALA A 26 -8.08 14.55 -2.24
CA ALA A 26 -8.44 13.20 -1.79
C ALA A 26 -8.00 12.11 -2.79
N MET A 27 -8.21 12.32 -4.10
CA MET A 27 -7.73 11.42 -5.14
C MET A 27 -6.21 11.28 -5.14
N ASN A 28 -5.49 12.39 -4.99
CA ASN A 28 -4.03 12.40 -4.93
C ASN A 28 -3.49 11.65 -3.70
N ILE A 29 -4.13 11.87 -2.54
CA ILE A 29 -3.78 11.17 -1.29
C ILE A 29 -3.92 9.66 -1.48
N VAL A 30 -5.04 9.18 -2.02
CA VAL A 30 -5.26 7.75 -2.26
C VAL A 30 -4.29 7.21 -3.32
N THR A 31 -4.06 7.95 -4.39
CA THR A 31 -3.15 7.55 -5.49
C THR A 31 -1.71 7.40 -5.01
N LYS A 32 -1.19 8.35 -4.26
CA LYS A 32 0.17 8.32 -3.72
C LYS A 32 0.27 7.38 -2.51
N GLY A 33 -0.74 7.41 -1.63
CA GLY A 33 -0.80 6.60 -0.43
C GLY A 33 -0.69 5.09 -0.72
N ARG A 34 -1.42 4.58 -1.73
CA ARG A 34 -1.30 3.17 -2.14
C ARG A 34 0.12 2.78 -2.56
N LEU A 35 0.87 3.69 -3.18
CA LEU A 35 2.25 3.43 -3.59
C LEU A 35 3.19 3.40 -2.38
N ILE A 36 2.95 4.26 -1.39
CA ILE A 36 3.67 4.25 -0.11
C ILE A 36 3.44 2.91 0.58
N VAL A 37 2.18 2.47 0.72
CA VAL A 37 1.83 1.18 1.34
C VAL A 37 2.50 0.02 0.61
N ALA A 38 2.42 -0.04 -0.73
CA ALA A 38 3.05 -1.08 -1.52
C ALA A 38 4.57 -1.12 -1.32
N THR A 39 5.20 0.06 -1.24
CA THR A 39 6.65 0.17 -1.01
C THR A 39 7.04 -0.29 0.39
N LYS A 40 6.28 0.11 1.42
CA LYS A 40 6.51 -0.32 2.81
C LYS A 40 6.26 -1.82 2.97
N ALA A 41 5.21 -2.36 2.36
CA ALA A 41 4.93 -3.80 2.37
C ALA A 41 6.06 -4.63 1.73
N ARG A 42 6.64 -4.15 0.63
CA ARG A 42 7.83 -4.78 0.02
C ARG A 42 9.05 -4.76 0.94
N LYS A 43 9.24 -3.69 1.72
CA LYS A 43 10.36 -3.54 2.65
C LYS A 43 10.23 -4.40 3.92
N VAL A 44 9.06 -4.95 4.22
CA VAL A 44 8.86 -5.90 5.33
C VAL A 44 9.65 -7.19 5.11
N PHE A 45 9.84 -7.60 3.85
CA PHE A 45 10.55 -8.83 3.51
C PHE A 45 12.03 -8.72 3.82
N LYS A 46 12.49 -9.55 4.77
CA LYS A 46 13.92 -9.65 5.06
C LYS A 46 14.63 -10.52 4.03
N PRO A 47 15.91 -10.24 3.73
CA PRO A 47 16.73 -11.15 2.95
C PRO A 47 16.72 -12.53 3.58
N PHE A 48 16.63 -13.57 2.75
CA PHE A 48 16.72 -14.94 3.24
C PHE A 48 18.14 -15.21 3.76
N PRO A 49 18.32 -15.52 5.05
CA PRO A 49 19.65 -15.72 5.61
C PRO A 49 20.22 -17.11 5.28
N GLY A 50 19.47 -17.96 4.58
CA GLY A 50 19.87 -19.31 4.22
C GLY A 50 20.95 -19.36 3.16
N GLY A 51 21.93 -20.21 3.36
CA GLY A 51 22.97 -20.47 2.39
C GLY A 51 22.44 -21.13 1.13
N ARG A 52 23.01 -20.75 -0.01
CA ARG A 52 22.75 -21.36 -1.30
C ARG A 52 23.59 -22.62 -1.40
N VAL A 53 23.01 -23.80 -1.24
CA VAL A 53 23.69 -25.04 -1.53
C VAL A 53 23.48 -25.42 -2.99
N ILE A 54 24.57 -25.53 -3.72
CA ILE A 54 24.56 -25.99 -5.10
C ILE A 54 24.82 -27.50 -5.08
N ALA A 55 23.79 -28.29 -5.28
CA ALA A 55 23.94 -29.71 -5.51
C ALA A 55 24.08 -29.99 -7.00
N LYS A 56 25.17 -30.59 -7.43
CA LYS A 56 25.39 -31.06 -8.79
C LYS A 56 25.10 -32.53 -8.86
N THR A 57 24.07 -32.93 -9.57
CA THR A 57 23.78 -34.35 -9.83
C THR A 57 23.49 -34.52 -11.32
N SER A 58 24.18 -35.45 -11.96
CA SER A 58 24.01 -35.80 -13.38
C SER A 58 24.06 -34.60 -14.33
N GLY A 59 25.02 -33.69 -14.17
CA GLY A 59 25.22 -32.55 -15.04
C GLY A 59 24.21 -31.41 -14.86
N ARG A 60 23.24 -31.54 -13.96
CA ARG A 60 22.28 -30.49 -13.64
C ARG A 60 22.64 -29.82 -12.31
N THR A 61 22.54 -28.50 -12.28
CA THR A 61 22.77 -27.71 -11.06
C THR A 61 21.42 -27.49 -10.38
N TYR A 62 21.25 -27.99 -9.18
CA TYR A 62 20.08 -27.77 -8.36
C TYR A 62 20.43 -26.77 -7.26
N TYR A 63 19.56 -25.77 -7.08
CA TYR A 63 19.66 -24.84 -5.97
C TYR A 63 18.80 -25.37 -4.82
N VAL A 64 19.40 -25.96 -3.82
CA VAL A 64 18.71 -26.38 -2.59
C VAL A 64 18.82 -25.23 -1.59
N PHE A 65 17.69 -24.63 -1.26
CA PHE A 65 17.61 -23.69 -0.17
C PHE A 65 17.42 -24.48 1.13
N ILE A 66 18.44 -24.48 1.97
CA ILE A 66 18.30 -25.00 3.33
C ILE A 66 17.69 -23.87 4.16
N PRO A 67 16.43 -23.99 4.59
CA PRO A 67 15.87 -23.00 5.47
C PRO A 67 16.66 -23.04 6.79
N PRO A 68 17.13 -21.91 7.31
CA PRO A 68 17.50 -21.85 8.70
C PRO A 68 16.24 -22.15 9.51
N TYR A 69 16.19 -23.31 10.07
CA TYR A 69 15.10 -23.73 10.94
C TYR A 69 15.24 -22.94 12.23
N GLN A 70 14.67 -21.78 12.28
CA GLN A 70 14.32 -20.95 13.42
C GLN A 70 14.17 -19.49 12.94
N ALA A 71 13.05 -19.16 12.35
CA ALA A 71 12.67 -17.77 12.22
C ALA A 71 11.99 -17.35 13.52
N THR A 72 12.67 -16.62 14.32
CA THR A 72 12.11 -15.77 15.36
C THR A 72 11.93 -14.39 14.76
N PRO A 73 10.92 -13.70 15.04
CA PRO A 73 9.46 -13.79 14.91
C PRO A 73 8.97 -13.52 13.49
N PRO A 74 7.65 -13.49 13.23
CA PRO A 74 7.06 -13.69 11.92
C PRO A 74 7.29 -12.52 10.97
N THR A 75 8.47 -12.44 10.38
CA THR A 75 8.75 -11.54 9.26
C THR A 75 8.92 -12.39 8.01
N PRO A 76 8.16 -12.10 6.94
CA PRO A 76 8.25 -12.87 5.72
C PRO A 76 9.65 -12.82 5.15
N THR A 77 10.23 -14.01 4.88
CA THR A 77 11.54 -14.13 4.26
C THR A 77 11.44 -14.08 2.75
N ASN A 78 12.28 -13.27 2.15
CA ASN A 78 12.30 -13.11 0.70
C ASN A 78 13.14 -14.21 0.04
N ARG A 79 12.56 -15.41 -0.17
CA ARG A 79 13.26 -16.54 -0.79
C ARG A 79 13.58 -16.31 -2.27
N SER A 80 12.57 -16.01 -3.07
CA SER A 80 12.70 -15.80 -4.52
C SER A 80 12.53 -14.34 -4.95
N GLY A 81 12.07 -13.49 -4.04
CA GLY A 81 11.67 -12.12 -4.34
C GLY A 81 10.34 -11.99 -5.08
N LEU A 82 9.73 -13.12 -5.45
CA LEU A 82 8.54 -13.12 -6.28
C LEU A 82 7.36 -12.44 -5.57
N LEU A 83 7.10 -12.81 -4.30
CA LEU A 83 6.00 -12.23 -3.53
C LEU A 83 6.19 -10.72 -3.31
N ALA A 84 7.38 -10.29 -2.90
CA ALA A 84 7.67 -8.87 -2.72
C ALA A 84 7.51 -8.07 -4.03
N LYS A 85 7.96 -8.61 -5.16
CA LYS A 85 7.82 -7.98 -6.48
C LYS A 85 6.39 -7.93 -6.99
N SER A 86 5.54 -8.90 -6.60
CA SER A 86 4.16 -8.99 -7.03
C SER A 86 3.20 -8.04 -6.31
N ILE A 87 3.65 -7.40 -5.22
CA ILE A 87 2.84 -6.42 -4.51
C ILE A 87 2.71 -5.16 -5.35
N VAL A 88 1.49 -4.81 -5.71
CA VAL A 88 1.17 -3.64 -6.54
C VAL A 88 0.01 -2.85 -5.95
N GLY A 89 -0.04 -1.56 -6.29
CA GLY A 89 -1.23 -0.74 -6.04
C GLY A 89 -2.28 -1.04 -7.11
N GLY A 90 -3.46 -1.42 -6.68
CA GLY A 90 -4.63 -1.63 -7.54
C GLY A 90 -5.21 -0.30 -8.08
N PRO A 91 -6.34 -0.32 -8.77
CA PRO A 91 -6.99 0.88 -9.28
C PRO A 91 -7.44 1.80 -8.15
N VAL A 92 -7.50 3.10 -8.46
CA VAL A 92 -8.16 4.10 -7.62
C VAL A 92 -9.53 4.34 -8.21
N VAL A 93 -10.56 4.21 -7.39
CA VAL A 93 -11.95 4.34 -7.81
C VAL A 93 -12.67 5.39 -6.96
N LYS A 94 -13.53 6.17 -7.59
CA LYS A 94 -14.41 7.09 -6.89
C LYS A 94 -15.60 6.31 -6.32
N VAL A 95 -15.78 6.37 -5.01
CA VAL A 95 -16.86 5.62 -4.31
C VAL A 95 -17.99 6.52 -3.84
N GLY A 96 -17.81 7.83 -3.93
CA GLY A 96 -18.85 8.81 -3.57
C GLY A 96 -18.40 10.24 -3.87
N VAL A 97 -19.22 11.20 -3.47
CA VAL A 97 -18.89 12.62 -3.61
C VAL A 97 -17.69 12.94 -2.72
N GLY A 98 -16.56 13.33 -3.34
CA GLY A 98 -15.32 13.62 -2.62
C GLY A 98 -14.65 12.39 -1.96
N SER A 99 -15.16 11.19 -2.19
CA SER A 99 -14.66 9.96 -1.58
C SER A 99 -14.01 9.04 -2.61
N TRP A 100 -12.79 8.61 -2.30
CA TRP A 100 -11.96 7.79 -3.18
C TRP A 100 -11.45 6.57 -2.42
N SER A 101 -11.32 5.45 -3.12
CA SER A 101 -10.78 4.21 -2.59
C SER A 101 -9.65 3.70 -3.46
N GLY A 102 -8.65 3.10 -2.83
CA GLY A 102 -7.53 2.45 -3.48
C GLY A 102 -7.18 1.15 -2.77
N ALA A 103 -6.66 0.20 -3.51
CA ALA A 103 -6.25 -1.09 -2.97
C ALA A 103 -4.76 -1.33 -3.16
N VAL A 104 -4.17 -2.14 -2.30
CA VAL A 104 -2.82 -2.70 -2.44
C VAL A 104 -2.93 -4.21 -2.26
N GLY A 105 -2.29 -4.96 -3.11
CA GLY A 105 -2.38 -6.40 -3.05
C GLY A 105 -1.39 -7.10 -3.98
N THR A 106 -1.58 -8.40 -4.13
CA THR A 106 -0.81 -9.27 -5.00
C THR A 106 -1.73 -10.27 -5.67
N ILE A 107 -1.37 -10.71 -6.87
CA ILE A 107 -2.09 -11.74 -7.63
C ILE A 107 -1.64 -13.17 -7.28
N LEU A 108 -0.64 -13.32 -6.43
CA LEU A 108 -0.11 -14.64 -6.08
C LEU A 108 -1.05 -15.36 -5.11
N TYR A 109 -1.55 -16.53 -5.52
CA TYR A 109 -2.54 -17.30 -4.76
C TYR A 109 -2.07 -17.67 -3.34
N TYR A 110 -0.77 -17.90 -3.14
CA TYR A 110 -0.21 -18.28 -1.83
C TYR A 110 0.00 -17.09 -0.88
N ALA A 111 -0.14 -15.86 -1.36
CA ALA A 111 0.07 -14.66 -0.55
C ALA A 111 -0.86 -14.60 0.67
N GLY A 112 -2.11 -15.04 0.50
CA GLY A 112 -3.07 -15.14 1.59
C GLY A 112 -2.61 -16.10 2.69
N TYR A 113 -1.97 -17.21 2.34
CA TYR A 113 -1.42 -18.14 3.33
C TYR A 113 -0.26 -17.53 4.12
N VAL A 114 0.54 -16.68 3.48
CA VAL A 114 1.62 -15.96 4.16
C VAL A 114 1.05 -14.87 5.08
N GLU A 115 0.11 -14.08 4.60
CA GLU A 115 -0.48 -12.97 5.35
C GLU A 115 -1.27 -13.45 6.58
N PHE A 116 -2.14 -14.44 6.41
CA PHE A 116 -3.05 -14.89 7.45
C PHE A 116 -2.59 -16.14 8.19
N GLY A 117 -1.59 -16.85 7.65
CA GLY A 117 -1.17 -18.14 8.14
C GLY A 117 -2.11 -19.28 7.71
N THR A 118 -1.75 -20.49 8.12
CA THR A 118 -2.57 -21.69 7.91
C THR A 118 -2.51 -22.56 9.16
N LYS A 119 -3.23 -23.68 9.18
CA LYS A 119 -3.14 -24.68 10.25
C LYS A 119 -1.69 -25.16 10.50
N PHE A 120 -0.84 -25.08 9.47
CA PHE A 120 0.53 -25.61 9.52
C PHE A 120 1.62 -24.54 9.43
N MET A 121 1.24 -23.27 9.22
CA MET A 121 2.18 -22.16 9.03
C MET A 121 1.74 -20.95 9.83
N THR A 122 2.64 -20.43 10.64
CA THR A 122 2.43 -19.18 11.36
C THR A 122 2.25 -18.03 10.37
N LYS A 123 1.35 -17.10 10.67
CA LYS A 123 1.14 -15.90 9.88
C LYS A 123 2.38 -15.02 9.84
N GLU A 124 2.68 -14.50 8.67
CA GLU A 124 3.77 -13.55 8.43
C GLU A 124 3.20 -12.31 7.70
N PRO A 125 2.45 -11.42 8.41
CA PRO A 125 1.69 -10.35 7.79
C PRO A 125 2.60 -9.30 7.18
N PHE A 126 2.57 -9.14 5.88
CA PHE A 126 3.36 -8.16 5.15
C PHE A 126 2.54 -6.95 4.67
N LEU A 127 1.28 -7.15 4.29
CA LEU A 127 0.37 -6.07 3.92
C LEU A 127 -0.08 -5.28 5.15
N GLU A 128 -0.51 -5.96 6.20
CA GLU A 128 -0.90 -5.32 7.46
C GLU A 128 0.27 -4.52 8.06
N THR A 129 1.46 -5.12 8.09
CA THR A 129 2.67 -4.47 8.60
C THR A 129 3.07 -3.28 7.70
N GLY A 130 2.98 -3.45 6.39
CA GLY A 130 3.24 -2.39 5.43
C GLY A 130 2.27 -1.20 5.59
N LEU A 131 0.99 -1.48 5.78
CA LEU A 131 -0.03 -0.46 6.04
C LEU A 131 0.26 0.28 7.35
N ARG A 132 0.51 -0.44 8.43
CA ARG A 132 0.83 0.15 9.73
C ARG A 132 2.07 1.06 9.67
N ASN A 133 3.12 0.63 8.99
CA ASN A 133 4.36 1.39 8.82
C ASN A 133 4.22 2.59 7.87
N SER A 134 3.13 2.70 7.14
CA SER A 134 2.86 3.81 6.22
C SER A 134 1.92 4.88 6.77
N THR A 135 1.36 4.67 7.96
CA THR A 135 0.33 5.56 8.52
C THR A 135 0.83 7.01 8.68
N GLU A 136 2.04 7.19 9.19
CA GLU A 136 2.62 8.53 9.38
C GLU A 136 2.93 9.20 8.04
N ASP A 137 3.51 8.46 7.09
CA ASP A 137 3.82 9.00 5.76
C ASP A 137 2.54 9.40 5.02
N ILE A 138 1.44 8.63 5.19
CA ILE A 138 0.15 8.95 4.58
C ILE A 138 -0.48 10.18 5.24
N ARG A 139 -0.35 10.34 6.56
CA ARG A 139 -0.83 11.54 7.27
C ARG A 139 -0.09 12.78 6.78
N ALA A 140 1.24 12.76 6.75
CA ALA A 140 2.04 13.86 6.25
C ALA A 140 1.71 14.21 4.78
N LEU A 141 1.47 13.19 3.94
CA LEU A 141 1.00 13.39 2.57
C LEU A 141 -0.40 14.04 2.54
N ALA A 142 -1.30 13.60 3.41
CA ALA A 142 -2.65 14.16 3.48
C ALA A 142 -2.62 15.63 3.89
N ASP A 143 -1.87 15.98 4.92
CA ASP A 143 -1.73 17.36 5.37
C ASP A 143 -1.21 18.26 4.25
N LEU A 144 -0.19 17.80 3.51
CA LEU A 144 0.41 18.55 2.41
C LEU A 144 -0.55 18.73 1.21
N GLU A 145 -1.33 17.71 0.85
CA GLU A 145 -2.30 17.81 -0.24
C GLU A 145 -3.52 18.66 0.16
N TRP A 146 -3.95 18.61 1.43
CA TRP A 146 -5.00 19.49 1.95
C TRP A 146 -4.55 20.94 1.98
N GLU A 147 -3.36 21.23 2.49
CA GLU A 147 -2.82 22.59 2.49
C GLU A 147 -2.81 23.19 1.09
N LYS A 148 -2.36 22.45 0.09
CA LYS A 148 -2.41 22.89 -1.32
C LYS A 148 -3.83 23.17 -1.82
N ALA A 149 -4.80 22.35 -1.44
CA ALA A 149 -6.18 22.51 -1.86
C ALA A 149 -6.85 23.76 -1.26
N TRP A 150 -6.39 24.21 -0.09
CA TRP A 150 -6.95 25.40 0.58
C TRP A 150 -6.23 26.71 0.24
N THR A 151 -4.99 26.63 -0.23
CA THR A 151 -4.20 27.82 -0.61
C THR A 151 -4.38 28.26 -2.06
N GLN A 152 -5.05 27.48 -2.88
CA GLN A 152 -5.50 27.83 -4.23
C GLN A 152 -6.92 28.42 -4.19
#